data_2afd43a40d970230be55e8bbc8eb1481
#
_entry.id   2afd43a40d970230be55e8bbc8eb1481
#
_cell.length_a   1.000
_cell.length_b   1.000
_cell.length_c   1.000
_cell.angle_alpha   90.00
_cell.angle_beta   90.00
_cell.angle_gamma   90.00
#
_symmetry.space_group_name_H-M   'P 1'
#
loop_
_entity.id
_entity.type
_entity.pdbx_description
1 polymer ?
#
loop_
_entity_poly.entity_id
_entity_poly.type
_entity_poly.pdbx_seq_one_letter_code
_entity_poly.pdbx_strand_id
1 'polypeptide(L)'
;MKAARWHGVKDIRVEEVAEPVPAAGEVKIKVAWTGICGSDLHEYLAGPIFVPVEKNHPLSHDKAPITMGHEFCGTVTELGDGVTGLAVGDPVAIEPIFACGTCPACHEGKYNLCDSLGFVGLSGGHGGFAAFSVVPARMVHKMPDGLSMEQGALVEPAAVALHAVRLSKIRAGDTAAVFGAGPIGLLVVEALRVAGAAQIHVVEPSEVRRQKALDLGASTAIDPMSTDAVAAIRQATGGVHVAFEVTGVPRVLPQCIEATRHEGQTLIVSIWESDASFQPNTVVLKERQLQGTIAYRNVYPAVMELMTQGHFSAEKLVTKRIAIDDIAGEGFEALVAEKSHVKILVKAPE
;
A
#
# COMPACT_ATOMS: atom_id res chain seq x y z
N MET A 1 1.70 -27.15 -4.41
CA MET A 1 2.57 -26.09 -3.83
C MET A 1 1.96 -25.51 -2.58
N LYS A 2 2.77 -25.06 -1.60
CA LYS A 2 2.25 -24.38 -0.42
C LYS A 2 1.72 -22.99 -0.75
N ALA A 3 0.59 -22.59 -0.13
CA ALA A 3 0.00 -21.27 -0.20
C ALA A 3 -0.72 -20.91 1.11
N ALA A 4 -0.66 -19.65 1.52
CA ALA A 4 -1.44 -19.18 2.66
C ALA A 4 -2.79 -18.61 2.18
N ARG A 5 -3.88 -19.20 2.67
CA ARG A 5 -5.24 -18.93 2.21
C ARG A 5 -6.11 -18.38 3.32
N TRP A 6 -6.88 -17.37 2.99
CA TRP A 6 -7.91 -16.81 3.87
C TRP A 6 -9.20 -17.61 3.75
N HIS A 7 -9.68 -18.14 4.88
CA HIS A 7 -10.93 -18.88 5.01
C HIS A 7 -12.03 -18.09 5.72
N GLY A 8 -11.64 -17.06 6.44
CA GLY A 8 -12.54 -16.22 7.23
C GLY A 8 -11.79 -15.36 8.24
N VAL A 9 -12.56 -14.66 9.07
CA VAL A 9 -12.00 -13.83 10.15
C VAL A 9 -11.13 -14.67 11.07
N LYS A 10 -9.88 -14.24 11.28
CA LYS A 10 -8.84 -14.92 12.07
C LYS A 10 -8.53 -16.37 11.61
N ASP A 11 -8.80 -16.67 10.35
CA ASP A 11 -8.58 -18.00 9.80
C ASP A 11 -7.77 -17.92 8.49
N ILE A 12 -6.45 -17.89 8.65
CA ILE A 12 -5.47 -18.04 7.57
C ILE A 12 -4.77 -19.36 7.74
N ARG A 13 -4.76 -20.19 6.68
CA ARG A 13 -4.18 -21.53 6.68
C ARG A 13 -3.14 -21.67 5.60
N VAL A 14 -2.00 -22.29 5.95
CA VAL A 14 -1.01 -22.75 4.96
C VAL A 14 -1.43 -24.13 4.47
N GLU A 15 -1.72 -24.22 3.18
CA GLU A 15 -2.29 -25.41 2.55
C GLU A 15 -1.50 -25.81 1.30
N GLU A 16 -1.61 -27.08 0.92
CA GLU A 16 -1.18 -27.54 -0.39
C GLU A 16 -2.27 -27.26 -1.44
N VAL A 17 -1.90 -26.51 -2.47
CA VAL A 17 -2.77 -26.17 -3.60
C VAL A 17 -2.13 -26.61 -4.91
N ALA A 18 -2.94 -26.74 -5.96
CA ALA A 18 -2.42 -26.98 -7.31
C ALA A 18 -1.49 -25.85 -7.74
N GLU A 19 -0.41 -26.17 -8.39
CA GLU A 19 0.47 -25.18 -8.99
C GLU A 19 -0.22 -24.56 -10.22
N PRO A 20 -0.30 -23.23 -10.32
CA PRO A 20 -0.99 -22.58 -11.43
C PRO A 20 -0.19 -22.69 -12.73
N VAL A 21 -0.92 -22.76 -13.85
CA VAL A 21 -0.35 -22.79 -15.20
C VAL A 21 -0.81 -21.53 -15.93
N PRO A 22 0.10 -20.77 -16.56
CA PRO A 22 -0.27 -19.54 -17.24
C PRO A 22 -1.07 -19.82 -18.53
N ALA A 23 -2.18 -19.12 -18.70
CA ALA A 23 -2.92 -19.08 -19.94
C ALA A 23 -2.27 -18.09 -20.92
N ALA A 24 -2.84 -17.98 -22.15
CA ALA A 24 -2.39 -16.98 -23.12
C ALA A 24 -2.47 -15.55 -22.52
N GLY A 25 -1.38 -14.79 -22.67
CA GLY A 25 -1.25 -13.44 -22.11
C GLY A 25 -0.90 -13.36 -20.62
N GLU A 26 -0.67 -14.50 -19.97
CA GLU A 26 -0.31 -14.56 -18.55
C GLU A 26 1.15 -14.95 -18.35
N VAL A 27 1.65 -14.66 -17.14
CA VAL A 27 3.03 -14.90 -16.73
C VAL A 27 3.02 -15.64 -15.41
N LYS A 28 3.79 -16.73 -15.33
CA LYS A 28 4.05 -17.46 -14.09
C LYS A 28 5.31 -16.95 -13.43
N ILE A 29 5.22 -16.65 -12.16
CA ILE A 29 6.26 -16.04 -11.35
C ILE A 29 6.56 -16.98 -10.18
N LYS A 30 7.82 -17.36 -10.02
CA LYS A 30 8.32 -17.92 -8.76
C LYS A 30 8.43 -16.76 -7.79
N VAL A 31 7.55 -16.73 -6.79
CA VAL A 31 7.53 -15.65 -5.79
C VAL A 31 8.80 -15.70 -4.94
N ALA A 32 9.39 -14.56 -4.66
CA ALA A 32 10.55 -14.44 -3.78
C ALA A 32 10.14 -13.93 -2.40
N TRP A 33 9.47 -12.79 -2.36
CA TRP A 33 9.02 -12.12 -1.14
C TRP A 33 7.65 -11.51 -1.33
N THR A 34 6.87 -11.50 -0.24
CA THR A 34 5.56 -10.84 -0.19
C THR A 34 5.45 -10.05 1.13
N GLY A 35 5.05 -8.78 1.05
CA GLY A 35 4.75 -7.97 2.22
C GLY A 35 3.36 -8.28 2.80
N ILE A 36 3.23 -8.24 4.13
CA ILE A 36 1.91 -8.21 4.76
C ILE A 36 1.44 -6.75 4.81
N CYS A 37 0.29 -6.49 4.21
CA CYS A 37 -0.34 -5.16 4.14
C CYS A 37 -1.36 -4.95 5.28
N GLY A 38 -1.67 -3.67 5.54
CA GLY A 38 -2.79 -3.32 6.42
C GLY A 38 -4.12 -3.85 5.93
N SER A 39 -4.36 -3.91 4.61
CA SER A 39 -5.57 -4.50 4.02
C SER A 39 -5.68 -6.00 4.26
N ASP A 40 -4.57 -6.74 4.26
CA ASP A 40 -4.56 -8.15 4.66
C ASP A 40 -4.99 -8.31 6.13
N LEU A 41 -4.52 -7.39 7.02
CA LEU A 41 -4.92 -7.37 8.42
C LEU A 41 -6.39 -7.02 8.60
N HIS A 42 -6.94 -6.10 7.81
CA HIS A 42 -8.37 -5.76 7.84
C HIS A 42 -9.22 -6.97 7.46
N GLU A 43 -8.83 -7.72 6.42
CA GLU A 43 -9.48 -8.98 6.06
C GLU A 43 -9.38 -10.02 7.18
N TYR A 44 -8.21 -10.13 7.81
CA TYR A 44 -7.98 -11.05 8.92
C TYR A 44 -8.82 -10.73 10.14
N LEU A 45 -8.99 -9.44 10.49
CA LEU A 45 -9.65 -9.01 11.74
C LEU A 45 -11.17 -8.82 11.59
N ALA A 46 -11.60 -8.31 10.44
CA ALA A 46 -12.98 -7.83 10.25
C ALA A 46 -13.59 -8.19 8.88
N GLY A 47 -12.88 -8.98 8.06
CA GLY A 47 -13.38 -9.34 6.72
C GLY A 47 -14.74 -10.07 6.71
N PRO A 48 -15.39 -10.16 5.57
CA PRO A 48 -14.87 -9.79 4.24
C PRO A 48 -14.99 -8.29 3.95
N ILE A 49 -13.95 -7.70 3.38
CA ILE A 49 -13.93 -6.32 2.89
C ILE A 49 -13.72 -6.30 1.37
N PHE A 50 -12.60 -6.86 0.90
CA PHE A 50 -12.27 -7.04 -0.52
C PHE A 50 -12.38 -8.51 -0.97
N VAL A 51 -12.32 -9.46 -0.03
CA VAL A 51 -12.43 -10.89 -0.33
C VAL A 51 -13.86 -11.24 -0.69
N PRO A 52 -14.13 -11.74 -1.90
CA PRO A 52 -15.47 -12.16 -2.31
C PRO A 52 -15.85 -13.47 -1.61
N VAL A 53 -16.98 -13.51 -0.92
CA VAL A 53 -17.46 -14.71 -0.18
C VAL A 53 -18.76 -15.26 -0.73
N GLU A 54 -19.73 -14.39 -1.06
CA GLU A 54 -21.06 -14.81 -1.55
C GLU A 54 -21.04 -15.11 -3.05
N LYS A 55 -20.46 -14.21 -3.84
CA LYS A 55 -20.39 -14.28 -5.29
C LYS A 55 -18.94 -14.18 -5.74
N ASN A 56 -18.63 -14.83 -6.84
CA ASN A 56 -17.29 -14.69 -7.44
C ASN A 56 -17.04 -13.23 -7.85
N HIS A 57 -15.81 -12.78 -7.67
CA HIS A 57 -15.39 -11.48 -8.17
C HIS A 57 -15.49 -11.45 -9.71
N PRO A 58 -16.01 -10.36 -10.32
CA PRO A 58 -16.34 -10.34 -11.74
C PRO A 58 -15.13 -10.49 -12.68
N LEU A 59 -13.92 -10.21 -12.21
CA LEU A 59 -12.72 -10.25 -13.05
C LEU A 59 -11.77 -11.40 -12.69
N SER A 60 -11.62 -11.77 -11.43
CA SER A 60 -10.82 -12.94 -11.03
C SER A 60 -11.59 -14.24 -11.16
N HIS A 61 -12.93 -14.18 -11.14
CA HIS A 61 -13.85 -15.33 -11.09
C HIS A 61 -13.70 -16.21 -9.84
N ASP A 62 -12.99 -15.73 -8.82
CA ASP A 62 -12.74 -16.42 -7.56
C ASP A 62 -13.65 -15.93 -6.43
N LYS A 63 -13.75 -16.73 -5.40
CA LYS A 63 -14.27 -16.40 -4.08
C LYS A 63 -13.53 -17.19 -3.01
N ALA A 64 -13.73 -16.83 -1.75
CA ALA A 64 -13.11 -17.51 -0.61
C ALA A 64 -13.31 -19.06 -0.66
N PRO A 65 -12.28 -19.83 -0.24
CA PRO A 65 -11.00 -19.37 0.25
C PRO A 65 -10.05 -18.97 -0.88
N ILE A 66 -9.29 -17.87 -0.70
CA ILE A 66 -8.34 -17.33 -1.68
C ILE A 66 -6.91 -17.35 -1.15
N THR A 67 -5.93 -17.46 -2.03
CA THR A 67 -4.52 -17.21 -1.70
C THR A 67 -4.31 -15.71 -1.55
N MET A 68 -3.83 -15.27 -0.37
CA MET A 68 -3.61 -13.86 -0.09
C MET A 68 -2.24 -13.34 -0.55
N GLY A 69 -2.00 -12.06 -0.31
CA GLY A 69 -0.75 -11.35 -0.58
C GLY A 69 -0.75 -10.62 -1.91
N HIS A 70 -0.65 -9.30 -1.85
CA HIS A 70 -0.70 -8.41 -3.02
C HIS A 70 0.53 -7.51 -3.14
N GLU A 71 1.44 -7.51 -2.18
CA GLU A 71 2.70 -6.78 -2.21
C GLU A 71 3.86 -7.74 -2.52
N PHE A 72 4.04 -8.18 -3.77
CA PHE A 72 4.99 -9.24 -4.07
C PHE A 72 5.83 -9.04 -5.32
N CYS A 73 6.95 -9.76 -5.33
CA CYS A 73 7.90 -9.83 -6.43
C CYS A 73 8.43 -11.25 -6.60
N GLY A 74 9.12 -11.47 -7.68
CA GLY A 74 9.73 -12.78 -7.95
C GLY A 74 10.47 -12.82 -9.27
N THR A 75 10.62 -14.02 -9.80
CA THR A 75 11.29 -14.29 -11.08
C THR A 75 10.34 -14.97 -12.03
N VAL A 76 10.28 -14.51 -13.27
CA VAL A 76 9.50 -15.15 -14.34
C VAL A 76 10.01 -16.57 -14.58
N THR A 77 9.13 -17.56 -14.53
CA THR A 77 9.46 -18.97 -14.79
C THR A 77 8.81 -19.54 -16.04
N GLU A 78 7.64 -18.98 -16.44
CA GLU A 78 6.91 -19.46 -17.61
C GLU A 78 6.11 -18.29 -18.21
N LEU A 79 6.00 -18.27 -19.52
CA LEU A 79 5.25 -17.27 -20.29
C LEU A 79 4.14 -17.98 -21.05
N GLY A 80 2.90 -17.50 -20.89
CA GLY A 80 1.79 -17.91 -21.75
C GLY A 80 1.92 -17.38 -23.16
N ASP A 81 1.17 -17.96 -24.08
CA ASP A 81 1.20 -17.56 -25.51
C ASP A 81 0.88 -16.06 -25.69
N GLY A 82 1.64 -15.43 -26.56
CA GLY A 82 1.45 -14.00 -26.91
C GLY A 82 2.08 -13.01 -25.95
N VAL A 83 2.70 -13.43 -24.86
CA VAL A 83 3.46 -12.54 -23.96
C VAL A 83 4.70 -12.03 -24.66
N THR A 84 4.91 -10.72 -24.64
CA THR A 84 6.08 -10.03 -25.21
C THR A 84 6.69 -9.08 -24.17
N GLY A 85 7.98 -8.74 -24.34
CA GLY A 85 8.67 -7.78 -23.48
C GLY A 85 9.18 -8.35 -22.15
N LEU A 86 8.90 -9.64 -21.87
CA LEU A 86 9.38 -10.38 -20.71
C LEU A 86 10.08 -11.65 -21.15
N ALA A 87 11.02 -12.13 -20.33
CA ALA A 87 11.75 -13.38 -20.54
C ALA A 87 11.78 -14.21 -19.25
N VAL A 88 11.88 -15.52 -19.40
CA VAL A 88 12.16 -16.42 -18.27
C VAL A 88 13.49 -16.01 -17.63
N GLY A 89 13.49 -15.87 -16.30
CA GLY A 89 14.62 -15.39 -15.52
C GLY A 89 14.55 -13.89 -15.19
N ASP A 90 13.64 -13.11 -15.79
CA ASP A 90 13.49 -11.69 -15.45
C ASP A 90 13.04 -11.51 -13.99
N PRO A 91 13.73 -10.66 -13.20
CA PRO A 91 13.23 -10.22 -11.91
C PRO A 91 12.07 -9.23 -12.09
N VAL A 92 10.97 -9.43 -11.38
CA VAL A 92 9.74 -8.66 -11.59
C VAL A 92 9.05 -8.27 -10.30
N ALA A 93 8.43 -7.08 -10.28
CA ALA A 93 7.48 -6.63 -9.28
C ALA A 93 6.06 -6.64 -9.88
N ILE A 94 5.05 -6.99 -9.08
CA ILE A 94 3.70 -7.21 -9.56
C ILE A 94 2.79 -6.05 -9.16
N GLU A 95 2.12 -5.47 -10.15
CA GLU A 95 1.05 -4.49 -9.97
C GLU A 95 -0.31 -5.23 -9.89
N PRO A 96 -0.85 -5.51 -8.68
CA PRO A 96 -1.89 -6.51 -8.48
C PRO A 96 -3.31 -6.02 -8.82
N ILE A 97 -3.49 -5.03 -9.68
CA ILE A 97 -4.78 -4.39 -9.93
C ILE A 97 -5.57 -5.12 -11.03
N PHE A 98 -6.73 -5.66 -10.67
CA PHE A 98 -7.76 -6.07 -11.62
C PHE A 98 -8.54 -4.85 -12.11
N ALA A 99 -8.63 -4.69 -13.42
CA ALA A 99 -9.44 -3.66 -14.06
C ALA A 99 -10.12 -4.21 -15.33
N CYS A 100 -11.39 -3.84 -15.56
CA CYS A 100 -12.18 -4.40 -16.66
C CYS A 100 -11.78 -3.88 -18.06
N GLY A 101 -11.09 -2.75 -18.14
CA GLY A 101 -10.70 -2.14 -19.42
C GLY A 101 -11.83 -1.45 -20.18
N THR A 102 -13.10 -1.57 -19.75
CA THR A 102 -14.28 -1.16 -20.52
C THR A 102 -15.18 -0.14 -19.85
N CYS A 103 -15.06 0.09 -18.54
CA CYS A 103 -15.83 1.11 -17.85
C CYS A 103 -15.30 2.53 -18.13
N PRO A 104 -16.07 3.59 -17.85
CA PRO A 104 -15.62 4.97 -18.12
C PRO A 104 -14.25 5.32 -17.49
N ALA A 105 -14.02 4.92 -16.25
CA ALA A 105 -12.73 5.17 -15.59
C ALA A 105 -11.57 4.46 -16.31
N CYS A 106 -11.75 3.22 -16.75
CA CYS A 106 -10.75 2.50 -17.54
C CYS A 106 -10.47 3.16 -18.88
N HIS A 107 -11.49 3.63 -19.59
CA HIS A 107 -11.32 4.37 -20.85
C HIS A 107 -10.56 5.69 -20.67
N GLU A 108 -10.65 6.31 -19.50
CA GLU A 108 -9.86 7.49 -19.15
C GLU A 108 -8.45 7.15 -18.64
N GLY A 109 -8.05 5.88 -18.63
CA GLY A 109 -6.77 5.43 -18.09
C GLY A 109 -6.70 5.43 -16.54
N LYS A 110 -7.84 5.59 -15.89
CA LYS A 110 -7.97 5.61 -14.42
C LYS A 110 -8.36 4.21 -13.90
N TYR A 111 -7.60 3.19 -14.28
CA TYR A 111 -7.92 1.79 -13.99
C TYR A 111 -8.00 1.46 -12.50
N ASN A 112 -7.35 2.22 -11.64
CA ASN A 112 -7.48 2.14 -10.18
C ASN A 112 -8.85 2.59 -9.66
N LEU A 113 -9.68 3.18 -10.51
CA LEU A 113 -11.07 3.59 -10.23
C LEU A 113 -12.08 2.75 -11.03
N CYS A 114 -11.67 1.56 -11.44
CA CYS A 114 -12.53 0.64 -12.20
C CYS A 114 -13.80 0.28 -11.40
N ASP A 115 -14.96 0.22 -12.08
CA ASP A 115 -16.23 -0.18 -11.45
C ASP A 115 -16.20 -1.61 -10.89
N SER A 116 -15.30 -2.45 -11.41
CA SER A 116 -15.03 -3.81 -10.95
C SER A 116 -13.62 -3.93 -10.38
N LEU A 117 -13.15 -2.88 -9.67
CA LEU A 117 -11.83 -2.89 -9.06
C LEU A 117 -11.64 -4.09 -8.13
N GLY A 118 -10.51 -4.75 -8.26
CA GLY A 118 -10.07 -5.81 -7.37
C GLY A 118 -8.55 -5.93 -7.36
N PHE A 119 -8.04 -6.79 -6.48
CA PHE A 119 -6.61 -6.98 -6.30
C PHE A 119 -6.27 -8.46 -6.27
N VAL A 120 -5.21 -8.85 -6.97
CA VAL A 120 -4.61 -10.19 -6.83
C VAL A 120 -4.24 -10.39 -5.35
N GLY A 121 -4.69 -11.49 -4.75
CA GLY A 121 -4.43 -11.78 -3.35
C GLY A 121 -5.36 -11.11 -2.33
N LEU A 122 -6.35 -10.30 -2.79
CA LEU A 122 -7.47 -9.80 -1.96
C LEU A 122 -8.83 -10.08 -2.60
N SER A 123 -8.92 -10.01 -3.93
CA SER A 123 -10.17 -10.25 -4.66
C SER A 123 -10.10 -11.53 -5.49
N GLY A 124 -9.23 -12.45 -5.12
CA GLY A 124 -8.94 -13.68 -5.85
C GLY A 124 -7.62 -13.63 -6.60
N GLY A 125 -7.47 -14.48 -7.61
CA GLY A 125 -6.23 -14.69 -8.33
C GLY A 125 -5.19 -15.46 -7.51
N HIS A 126 -4.01 -15.58 -8.06
CA HIS A 126 -2.91 -16.30 -7.41
C HIS A 126 -2.05 -15.32 -6.60
N GLY A 127 -2.46 -15.02 -5.35
CA GLY A 127 -1.74 -14.09 -4.47
C GLY A 127 -0.31 -14.53 -4.14
N GLY A 128 0.48 -13.56 -3.66
CA GLY A 128 1.92 -13.72 -3.42
C GLY A 128 2.29 -14.56 -2.20
N PHE A 129 1.36 -14.88 -1.29
CA PHE A 129 1.66 -15.83 -0.21
C PHE A 129 1.58 -17.27 -0.72
N ALA A 130 2.41 -17.58 -1.72
CA ALA A 130 2.52 -18.88 -2.35
C ALA A 130 3.90 -19.06 -3.00
N ALA A 131 4.25 -20.29 -3.40
CA ALA A 131 5.48 -20.56 -4.15
C ALA A 131 5.46 -19.94 -5.55
N PHE A 132 4.30 -20.00 -6.22
CA PHE A 132 4.10 -19.47 -7.56
C PHE A 132 2.82 -18.65 -7.64
N SER A 133 2.87 -17.61 -8.45
CA SER A 133 1.73 -16.78 -8.85
C SER A 133 1.62 -16.73 -10.36
N VAL A 134 0.39 -16.66 -10.89
CA VAL A 134 0.12 -16.42 -12.31
C VAL A 134 -0.73 -15.16 -12.42
N VAL A 135 -0.28 -14.22 -13.23
CA VAL A 135 -0.96 -12.93 -13.44
C VAL A 135 -0.91 -12.51 -14.91
N PRO A 136 -1.85 -11.69 -15.40
CA PRO A 136 -1.76 -11.07 -16.71
C PRO A 136 -0.45 -10.30 -16.91
N ALA A 137 0.18 -10.42 -18.07
CA ALA A 137 1.47 -9.79 -18.39
C ALA A 137 1.48 -8.28 -18.13
N ARG A 138 0.35 -7.58 -18.30
CA ARG A 138 0.20 -6.14 -18.02
C ARG A 138 0.43 -5.75 -16.55
N MET A 139 0.34 -6.71 -15.65
CA MET A 139 0.59 -6.52 -14.19
C MET A 139 2.06 -6.72 -13.82
N VAL A 140 2.89 -7.14 -14.76
CA VAL A 140 4.27 -7.55 -14.50
C VAL A 140 5.22 -6.44 -14.93
N HIS A 141 5.97 -5.90 -13.98
CA HIS A 141 6.97 -4.87 -14.22
C HIS A 141 8.36 -5.45 -14.00
N LYS A 142 9.20 -5.44 -15.05
CA LYS A 142 10.60 -5.85 -14.94
C LYS A 142 11.33 -4.90 -14.00
N MET A 143 12.00 -5.47 -13.02
CA MET A 143 12.79 -4.71 -12.06
C MET A 143 14.11 -4.26 -12.71
N PRO A 144 14.54 -3.02 -12.49
CA PRO A 144 15.85 -2.56 -12.93
C PRO A 144 16.98 -3.26 -12.16
N ASP A 145 18.16 -3.31 -12.78
CA ASP A 145 19.35 -3.81 -12.14
C ASP A 145 19.65 -3.03 -10.84
N GLY A 146 20.09 -3.75 -9.81
CA GLY A 146 20.43 -3.17 -8.52
C GLY A 146 19.29 -3.16 -7.50
N LEU A 147 18.04 -3.42 -7.88
CA LEU A 147 16.95 -3.62 -6.93
C LEU A 147 16.98 -5.05 -6.39
N SER A 148 16.98 -5.18 -5.06
CA SER A 148 16.85 -6.48 -4.40
C SER A 148 15.42 -7.01 -4.47
N MET A 149 15.24 -8.34 -4.32
CA MET A 149 13.90 -8.93 -4.25
C MET A 149 13.09 -8.42 -3.04
N GLU A 150 13.72 -8.10 -1.91
CA GLU A 150 13.01 -7.50 -0.78
C GLU A 150 12.47 -6.10 -1.13
N GLN A 151 13.25 -5.29 -1.83
CA GLN A 151 12.78 -4.00 -2.34
C GLN A 151 11.68 -4.17 -3.38
N GLY A 152 11.75 -5.21 -4.22
CA GLY A 152 10.72 -5.55 -5.19
C GLY A 152 9.35 -5.78 -4.57
N ALA A 153 9.28 -6.44 -3.41
CA ALA A 153 8.03 -6.61 -2.65
C ALA A 153 7.49 -5.32 -2.03
N LEU A 154 8.32 -4.29 -1.93
CA LEU A 154 7.94 -2.98 -1.37
C LEU A 154 7.59 -1.94 -2.43
N VAL A 155 7.66 -2.29 -3.71
CA VAL A 155 7.25 -1.41 -4.81
C VAL A 155 5.76 -1.07 -4.72
N GLU A 156 4.94 -2.06 -4.36
CA GLU A 156 3.49 -1.88 -4.23
C GLU A 156 3.12 -0.81 -3.20
N PRO A 157 3.50 -0.92 -1.90
CA PRO A 157 3.14 0.10 -0.92
C PRO A 157 3.79 1.46 -1.20
N ALA A 158 4.98 1.50 -1.81
CA ALA A 158 5.58 2.75 -2.25
C ALA A 158 4.81 3.39 -3.42
N ALA A 159 4.19 2.58 -4.28
CA ALA A 159 3.32 3.06 -5.34
C ALA A 159 2.05 3.74 -4.77
N VAL A 160 1.46 3.22 -3.69
CA VAL A 160 0.36 3.88 -2.96
C VAL A 160 0.78 5.27 -2.50
N ALA A 161 1.92 5.37 -1.83
CA ALA A 161 2.44 6.63 -1.29
C ALA A 161 2.76 7.64 -2.40
N LEU A 162 3.48 7.22 -3.44
CA LEU A 162 3.83 8.10 -4.56
C LEU A 162 2.58 8.58 -5.30
N HIS A 163 1.59 7.70 -5.49
CA HIS A 163 0.34 8.08 -6.13
C HIS A 163 -0.43 9.12 -5.31
N ALA A 164 -0.54 8.93 -3.99
CA ALA A 164 -1.19 9.89 -3.11
C ALA A 164 -0.51 11.28 -3.19
N VAL A 165 0.84 11.31 -3.16
CA VAL A 165 1.59 12.58 -3.28
C VAL A 165 1.41 13.21 -4.67
N ARG A 166 1.40 12.42 -5.76
CA ARG A 166 1.13 12.93 -7.12
C ARG A 166 -0.29 13.47 -7.33
N LEU A 167 -1.26 12.97 -6.56
CA LEU A 167 -2.63 13.52 -6.57
C LEU A 167 -2.75 14.80 -5.73
N SER A 168 -1.81 15.02 -4.83
CA SER A 168 -1.82 16.20 -3.98
C SER A 168 -1.43 17.46 -4.76
N LYS A 169 -1.72 18.61 -4.15
CA LYS A 169 -1.30 19.91 -4.66
C LYS A 169 0.09 20.35 -4.18
N ILE A 170 0.84 19.44 -3.54
CA ILE A 170 2.17 19.72 -2.99
C ILE A 170 3.12 20.21 -4.09
N ARG A 171 3.89 21.24 -3.78
CA ARG A 171 4.93 21.79 -4.64
C ARG A 171 6.25 21.89 -3.87
N ALA A 172 7.35 21.94 -4.60
CA ALA A 172 8.65 22.17 -3.98
C ALA A 172 8.63 23.45 -3.14
N GLY A 173 9.08 23.37 -1.89
CA GLY A 173 9.04 24.45 -0.92
C GLY A 173 7.79 24.49 -0.02
N ASP A 174 6.75 23.69 -0.30
CA ASP A 174 5.55 23.60 0.52
C ASP A 174 5.78 22.84 1.82
N THR A 175 4.84 22.99 2.75
CA THR A 175 4.80 22.24 4.02
C THR A 175 3.72 21.18 3.99
N ALA A 176 3.98 20.03 4.60
CA ALA A 176 3.05 18.90 4.68
C ALA A 176 2.91 18.37 6.10
N ALA A 177 1.76 17.77 6.40
CA ALA A 177 1.55 16.98 7.61
C ALA A 177 1.11 15.55 7.23
N VAL A 178 1.60 14.54 7.97
CA VAL A 178 1.23 13.14 7.81
C VAL A 178 0.71 12.63 9.15
N PHE A 179 -0.56 12.28 9.20
CA PHE A 179 -1.20 11.73 10.39
C PHE A 179 -1.21 10.21 10.31
N GLY A 180 -0.33 9.62 11.12
CA GLY A 180 -0.01 8.20 11.12
C GLY A 180 1.36 7.90 10.51
N ALA A 181 2.19 7.12 11.22
CA ALA A 181 3.49 6.64 10.76
C ALA A 181 3.52 5.10 10.65
N GLY A 182 2.43 4.52 10.16
CA GLY A 182 2.41 3.16 9.63
C GLY A 182 3.23 3.04 8.34
N PRO A 183 3.29 1.87 7.71
CA PRO A 183 4.08 1.67 6.48
C PRO A 183 3.80 2.74 5.42
N ILE A 184 2.52 2.99 5.13
CA ILE A 184 2.11 3.98 4.11
C ILE A 184 2.48 5.40 4.53
N GLY A 185 2.27 5.79 5.81
CA GLY A 185 2.63 7.12 6.30
C GLY A 185 4.14 7.40 6.20
N LEU A 186 4.97 6.42 6.53
CA LEU A 186 6.42 6.52 6.39
C LEU A 186 6.86 6.64 4.92
N LEU A 187 6.23 5.88 4.02
CA LEU A 187 6.47 6.01 2.57
C LEU A 187 5.95 7.34 2.00
N VAL A 188 4.85 7.88 2.54
CA VAL A 188 4.39 9.24 2.19
C VAL A 188 5.42 10.29 2.61
N VAL A 189 6.10 10.14 3.75
CA VAL A 189 7.21 11.04 4.16
C VAL A 189 8.32 11.02 3.11
N GLU A 190 8.76 9.85 2.64
CA GLU A 190 9.78 9.75 1.60
C GLU A 190 9.30 10.33 0.26
N ALA A 191 8.07 10.04 -0.15
CA ALA A 191 7.47 10.60 -1.37
C ALA A 191 7.38 12.13 -1.33
N LEU A 192 7.05 12.71 -0.17
CA LEU A 192 7.01 14.16 0.05
C LEU A 192 8.41 14.80 -0.06
N ARG A 193 9.45 14.11 0.45
CA ARG A 193 10.83 14.56 0.27
C ARG A 193 11.21 14.61 -1.21
N VAL A 194 10.89 13.55 -1.95
CA VAL A 194 11.11 13.48 -3.40
C VAL A 194 10.37 14.60 -4.12
N ALA A 195 9.14 14.92 -3.69
CA ALA A 195 8.36 16.03 -4.24
C ALA A 195 8.89 17.43 -3.86
N GLY A 196 9.90 17.49 -2.98
CA GLY A 196 10.53 18.76 -2.57
C GLY A 196 9.80 19.51 -1.46
N ALA A 197 9.01 18.82 -0.63
CA ALA A 197 8.41 19.43 0.56
C ALA A 197 9.49 20.02 1.47
N ALA A 198 9.33 21.30 1.89
CA ALA A 198 10.31 21.99 2.72
C ALA A 198 10.24 21.55 4.19
N GLN A 199 9.05 21.25 4.68
CA GLN A 199 8.82 20.73 6.03
C GLN A 199 7.74 19.64 6.00
N ILE A 200 8.00 18.57 6.73
CA ILE A 200 7.09 17.44 6.88
C ILE A 200 6.89 17.19 8.38
N HIS A 201 5.66 17.36 8.86
CA HIS A 201 5.27 17.16 10.25
C HIS A 201 4.52 15.84 10.36
N VAL A 202 5.03 14.90 11.17
CA VAL A 202 4.39 13.59 11.38
C VAL A 202 3.69 13.56 12.73
N VAL A 203 2.48 13.01 12.78
CA VAL A 203 1.71 12.82 14.01
C VAL A 203 1.52 11.32 14.24
N GLU A 204 2.10 10.79 15.32
CA GLU A 204 2.13 9.35 15.60
C GLU A 204 2.30 9.08 17.10
N PRO A 205 1.44 8.25 17.74
CA PRO A 205 1.58 7.93 19.17
C PRO A 205 2.78 7.03 19.50
N SER A 206 3.23 6.16 18.58
CA SER A 206 4.35 5.25 18.81
C SER A 206 5.69 5.97 18.69
N GLU A 207 6.49 5.97 19.77
CA GLU A 207 7.83 6.55 19.79
C GLU A 207 8.75 5.92 18.72
N VAL A 208 8.72 4.60 18.61
CA VAL A 208 9.53 3.87 17.61
C VAL A 208 9.19 4.32 16.18
N ARG A 209 7.91 4.51 15.88
CA ARG A 209 7.48 4.97 14.56
C ARG A 209 7.77 6.46 14.34
N ARG A 210 7.66 7.30 15.40
CA ARG A 210 8.09 8.69 15.33
C ARG A 210 9.57 8.81 14.98
N GLN A 211 10.43 8.00 15.65
CA GLN A 211 11.87 8.01 15.35
C GLN A 211 12.13 7.58 13.90
N LYS A 212 11.46 6.51 13.41
CA LYS A 212 11.56 6.11 12.00
C LYS A 212 11.16 7.24 11.03
N ALA A 213 10.11 7.98 11.35
CA ALA A 213 9.68 9.11 10.52
C ALA A 213 10.78 10.20 10.43
N LEU A 214 11.44 10.51 11.55
CA LEU A 214 12.58 11.43 11.58
C LEU A 214 13.76 10.90 10.76
N ASP A 215 14.10 9.62 10.90
CA ASP A 215 15.18 8.96 10.15
C ASP A 215 14.92 8.94 8.64
N LEU A 216 13.65 8.94 8.23
CA LEU A 216 13.22 9.02 6.83
C LEU A 216 13.04 10.46 6.32
N GLY A 217 13.26 11.44 7.19
CA GLY A 217 13.36 12.85 6.84
C GLY A 217 12.14 13.71 7.16
N ALA A 218 11.29 13.29 8.08
CA ALA A 218 10.33 14.20 8.69
C ALA A 218 11.07 15.32 9.43
N SER A 219 10.55 16.54 9.35
CA SER A 219 11.11 17.70 10.07
C SER A 219 10.80 17.65 11.55
N THR A 220 9.61 17.15 11.91
CA THR A 220 9.17 16.91 13.28
C THR A 220 8.29 15.69 13.38
N ALA A 221 8.31 15.05 14.54
CA ALA A 221 7.41 13.93 14.85
C ALA A 221 6.72 14.23 16.20
N ILE A 222 5.40 14.37 16.17
CA ILE A 222 4.57 14.86 17.27
C ILE A 222 3.84 13.68 17.90
N ASP A 223 3.93 13.57 19.23
CA ASP A 223 3.11 12.66 20.01
C ASP A 223 1.75 13.27 20.33
N PRO A 224 0.65 12.78 19.72
CA PRO A 224 -0.69 13.34 19.97
C PRO A 224 -1.25 13.01 21.36
N MET A 225 -0.57 12.14 22.11
CA MET A 225 -0.98 11.80 23.49
C MET A 225 -0.51 12.84 24.50
N SER A 226 0.53 13.60 24.18
CA SER A 226 1.15 14.60 25.06
C SER A 226 1.03 16.03 24.52
N THR A 227 0.72 16.19 23.23
CA THR A 227 0.77 17.48 22.54
C THR A 227 -0.45 17.66 21.63
N ASP A 228 -1.07 18.82 21.63
CA ASP A 228 -2.03 19.19 20.59
C ASP A 228 -1.30 19.33 19.25
N ALA A 229 -1.44 18.32 18.42
CA ALA A 229 -0.73 18.24 17.15
C ALA A 229 -1.14 19.35 16.18
N VAL A 230 -2.43 19.70 16.15
CA VAL A 230 -2.95 20.77 15.29
C VAL A 230 -2.37 22.12 15.69
N ALA A 231 -2.40 22.43 17.00
CA ALA A 231 -1.83 23.67 17.53
C ALA A 231 -0.32 23.76 17.24
N ALA A 232 0.43 22.68 17.47
CA ALA A 232 1.86 22.63 17.20
C ALA A 232 2.20 22.85 15.72
N ILE A 233 1.51 22.15 14.80
CA ILE A 233 1.68 22.33 13.34
C ILE A 233 1.35 23.77 12.93
N ARG A 234 0.24 24.31 13.42
CA ARG A 234 -0.16 25.68 13.09
C ARG A 234 0.77 26.75 13.66
N GLN A 235 1.33 26.52 14.84
CA GLN A 235 2.34 27.40 15.41
C GLN A 235 3.62 27.41 14.56
N ALA A 236 4.04 26.26 14.05
CA ALA A 236 5.25 26.12 13.24
C ALA A 236 5.09 26.68 11.82
N THR A 237 3.89 26.59 11.22
CA THR A 237 3.71 26.80 9.77
C THR A 237 2.60 27.81 9.41
N GLY A 238 1.76 28.21 10.35
CA GLY A 238 0.49 28.92 10.07
C GLY A 238 -0.62 27.99 9.52
N GLY A 239 -0.33 26.71 9.34
CA GLY A 239 -1.10 25.65 8.70
C GLY A 239 -0.40 25.13 7.45
N VAL A 240 -0.41 23.80 7.27
CA VAL A 240 0.28 23.14 6.15
C VAL A 240 -0.48 23.29 4.82
N HIS A 241 0.24 23.18 3.71
CA HIS A 241 -0.34 23.20 2.37
C HIS A 241 -1.16 21.93 2.12
N VAL A 242 -0.63 20.78 2.52
CA VAL A 242 -1.28 19.48 2.36
C VAL A 242 -1.16 18.66 3.64
N ALA A 243 -2.25 18.03 4.06
CA ALA A 243 -2.27 17.02 5.13
C ALA A 243 -2.67 15.66 4.56
N PHE A 244 -2.02 14.59 5.00
CA PHE A 244 -2.31 13.21 4.62
C PHE A 244 -2.88 12.47 5.81
N GLU A 245 -4.10 11.96 5.67
CA GLU A 245 -4.75 11.07 6.62
C GLU A 245 -4.43 9.63 6.21
N VAL A 246 -3.65 8.91 7.03
CA VAL A 246 -3.19 7.54 6.76
C VAL A 246 -3.44 6.60 7.94
N THR A 247 -4.43 6.90 8.78
CA THR A 247 -4.75 6.11 9.98
C THR A 247 -6.07 5.36 9.88
N GLY A 248 -7.08 5.90 9.18
CA GLY A 248 -8.46 5.42 9.21
C GLY A 248 -9.17 5.63 10.57
N VAL A 249 -8.63 6.48 11.45
CA VAL A 249 -9.19 6.74 12.78
C VAL A 249 -10.13 7.95 12.73
N PRO A 250 -11.44 7.81 13.06
CA PRO A 250 -12.44 8.87 12.87
C PRO A 250 -12.08 10.23 13.45
N ARG A 251 -11.47 10.26 14.64
CA ARG A 251 -11.05 11.50 15.32
C ARG A 251 -9.87 12.21 14.65
N VAL A 252 -9.13 11.55 13.75
CA VAL A 252 -7.93 12.09 13.09
C VAL A 252 -8.31 12.93 11.87
N LEU A 253 -9.34 12.57 11.12
CA LEU A 253 -9.75 13.33 9.92
C LEU A 253 -10.04 14.83 10.22
N PRO A 254 -10.82 15.21 11.25
CA PRO A 254 -10.98 16.60 11.61
C PRO A 254 -9.65 17.31 11.90
N GLN A 255 -8.73 16.66 12.58
CA GLN A 255 -7.40 17.22 12.87
C GLN A 255 -6.59 17.47 11.59
N CYS A 256 -6.63 16.53 10.64
CA CYS A 256 -5.99 16.72 9.33
C CYS A 256 -6.54 17.96 8.62
N ILE A 257 -7.87 18.13 8.60
CA ILE A 257 -8.54 19.28 7.99
C ILE A 257 -8.09 20.56 8.67
N GLU A 258 -8.12 20.60 10.01
CA GLU A 258 -7.78 21.78 10.81
C GLU A 258 -6.30 22.15 10.72
N ALA A 259 -5.40 21.19 10.55
CA ALA A 259 -3.98 21.43 10.39
C ALA A 259 -3.64 22.16 9.09
N THR A 260 -4.51 22.09 8.07
CA THR A 260 -4.27 22.80 6.80
C THR A 260 -4.55 24.30 6.90
N ARG A 261 -3.83 25.08 6.09
CA ARG A 261 -4.08 26.52 5.89
C ARG A 261 -5.38 26.75 5.10
N HIS A 262 -5.71 28.02 4.81
CA HIS A 262 -6.73 28.34 3.82
C HIS A 262 -6.31 27.80 2.44
N GLU A 263 -7.28 27.37 1.64
CA GLU A 263 -7.08 26.68 0.35
C GLU A 263 -6.20 25.40 0.43
N GLY A 264 -5.89 24.93 1.67
CA GLY A 264 -5.11 23.72 1.88
C GLY A 264 -5.89 22.46 1.50
N GLN A 265 -5.18 21.38 1.27
CA GLN A 265 -5.75 20.10 0.86
C GLN A 265 -5.55 19.03 1.92
N THR A 266 -6.55 18.20 2.15
CA THR A 266 -6.45 16.96 2.92
C THR A 266 -6.64 15.77 1.99
N LEU A 267 -5.64 14.89 1.91
CA LEU A 267 -5.69 13.61 1.22
C LEU A 267 -6.06 12.50 2.22
N ILE A 268 -7.12 11.74 1.91
CA ILE A 268 -7.53 10.54 2.65
C ILE A 268 -6.96 9.34 1.91
N VAL A 269 -6.00 8.66 2.52
CA VAL A 269 -5.27 7.53 1.94
C VAL A 269 -5.69 6.20 2.57
N SER A 270 -6.17 6.25 3.81
CA SER A 270 -6.60 5.09 4.59
C SER A 270 -7.91 4.49 4.11
N ILE A 271 -8.11 3.19 4.39
CA ILE A 271 -9.38 2.49 4.30
C ILE A 271 -10.07 2.58 5.67
N TRP A 272 -11.38 2.73 5.68
CA TRP A 272 -12.17 3.04 6.87
C TRP A 272 -13.10 1.89 7.24
N GLU A 273 -13.15 1.55 8.54
CA GLU A 273 -14.08 0.56 9.12
C GLU A 273 -15.28 1.22 9.81
N SER A 274 -15.22 2.53 10.02
CA SER A 274 -16.28 3.29 10.70
C SER A 274 -16.36 4.72 10.17
N ASP A 275 -17.52 5.33 10.35
CA ASP A 275 -17.81 6.70 9.90
C ASP A 275 -16.97 7.73 10.65
N ALA A 276 -16.50 8.74 9.93
CA ALA A 276 -15.89 9.95 10.49
C ALA A 276 -16.81 11.15 10.31
N SER A 277 -16.85 12.03 11.31
CA SER A 277 -17.61 13.27 11.25
C SER A 277 -16.73 14.50 11.46
N PHE A 278 -17.04 15.57 10.77
CA PHE A 278 -16.42 16.88 10.95
C PHE A 278 -17.42 18.01 10.70
N GLN A 279 -17.14 19.21 11.22
CA GLN A 279 -17.97 20.40 10.98
C GLN A 279 -17.69 20.93 9.57
N PRO A 280 -18.67 20.94 8.64
CA PRO A 280 -18.43 21.37 7.24
C PRO A 280 -17.88 22.79 7.11
N ASN A 281 -18.19 23.70 8.04
CA ASN A 281 -17.66 25.05 8.03
C ASN A 281 -16.14 25.11 8.19
N THR A 282 -15.48 24.07 8.73
CA THR A 282 -14.01 24.00 8.75
C THR A 282 -13.42 23.91 7.35
N VAL A 283 -14.18 23.39 6.39
CA VAL A 283 -13.83 23.33 4.97
C VAL A 283 -14.27 24.61 4.26
N VAL A 284 -15.56 24.94 4.35
CA VAL A 284 -16.19 26.03 3.60
C VAL A 284 -15.55 27.39 3.88
N LEU A 285 -15.36 27.77 5.17
CA LEU A 285 -14.84 29.08 5.55
C LEU A 285 -13.36 29.30 5.25
N LYS A 286 -12.68 28.29 4.77
CA LYS A 286 -11.24 28.32 4.42
C LYS A 286 -10.96 27.83 2.99
N GLU A 287 -12.01 27.53 2.21
CA GLU A 287 -11.91 27.01 0.85
C GLU A 287 -10.97 25.78 0.77
N ARG A 288 -11.00 24.95 1.83
CA ARG A 288 -10.16 23.73 1.90
C ARG A 288 -10.70 22.65 1.00
N GLN A 289 -9.84 21.71 0.60
CA GLN A 289 -10.20 20.60 -0.27
C GLN A 289 -10.01 19.28 0.46
N LEU A 290 -10.98 18.36 0.26
CA LEU A 290 -10.89 16.98 0.69
C LEU A 290 -10.83 16.10 -0.56
N GLN A 291 -9.88 15.18 -0.59
CA GLN A 291 -9.73 14.23 -1.71
C GLN A 291 -9.36 12.86 -1.19
N GLY A 292 -10.08 11.83 -1.64
CA GLY A 292 -9.69 10.44 -1.43
C GLY A 292 -8.69 9.97 -2.48
N THR A 293 -7.93 8.94 -2.15
CA THR A 293 -7.08 8.20 -3.08
C THR A 293 -7.24 6.71 -2.82
N ILE A 294 -7.21 5.91 -3.87
CA ILE A 294 -7.26 4.44 -3.79
C ILE A 294 -6.17 3.85 -4.68
N ALA A 295 -5.41 2.89 -4.11
CA ALA A 295 -4.35 2.19 -4.83
C ALA A 295 -3.44 3.17 -5.60
N TYR A 296 -3.21 2.93 -6.88
CA TYR A 296 -2.31 3.73 -7.72
C TYR A 296 -2.59 3.46 -9.20
N ARG A 297 -1.97 4.24 -10.06
CA ARG A 297 -1.90 3.99 -11.50
C ARG A 297 -0.66 4.62 -12.12
N ASN A 298 -0.04 3.92 -13.07
CA ASN A 298 1.09 4.41 -13.88
C ASN A 298 2.28 4.94 -13.05
N VAL A 299 2.59 4.31 -11.91
CA VAL A 299 3.65 4.78 -11.00
C VAL A 299 4.77 3.75 -10.76
N TYR A 300 4.55 2.45 -11.05
CA TYR A 300 5.53 1.40 -10.78
C TYR A 300 6.92 1.67 -11.35
N PRO A 301 7.07 2.01 -12.64
CA PRO A 301 8.39 2.33 -13.19
C PRO A 301 9.08 3.48 -12.45
N ALA A 302 8.32 4.53 -12.09
CA ALA A 302 8.88 5.66 -11.36
C ALA A 302 9.27 5.31 -9.92
N VAL A 303 8.50 4.46 -9.24
CA VAL A 303 8.84 3.96 -7.89
C VAL A 303 10.15 3.18 -7.94
N MET A 304 10.27 2.22 -8.86
CA MET A 304 11.47 1.40 -9.00
C MET A 304 12.71 2.26 -9.31
N GLU A 305 12.58 3.24 -10.21
CA GLU A 305 13.65 4.19 -10.51
C GLU A 305 14.06 5.01 -9.27
N LEU A 306 13.10 5.53 -8.52
CA LEU A 306 13.36 6.28 -7.28
C LEU A 306 14.00 5.41 -6.20
N MET A 307 13.62 4.13 -6.10
CA MET A 307 14.28 3.17 -5.21
C MET A 307 15.73 2.92 -5.62
N THR A 308 15.99 2.72 -6.91
CA THR A 308 17.35 2.51 -7.45
C THR A 308 18.25 3.71 -7.17
N GLN A 309 17.70 4.92 -7.21
CA GLN A 309 18.41 6.16 -6.88
C GLN A 309 18.54 6.42 -5.37
N GLY A 310 18.00 5.53 -4.52
CA GLY A 310 18.06 5.66 -3.06
C GLY A 310 17.11 6.73 -2.47
N HIS A 311 16.14 7.18 -3.26
CA HIS A 311 15.15 8.15 -2.79
C HIS A 311 14.03 7.51 -1.96
N PHE A 312 13.69 6.24 -2.23
CA PHE A 312 12.86 5.40 -1.38
C PHE A 312 13.74 4.34 -0.72
N SER A 313 13.76 4.36 0.62
CA SER A 313 14.49 3.40 1.46
C SER A 313 13.50 2.41 2.09
N ALA A 314 12.60 1.87 1.26
CA ALA A 314 11.49 1.04 1.74
C ALA A 314 11.96 -0.17 2.58
N GLU A 315 13.17 -0.69 2.29
CA GLU A 315 13.79 -1.76 3.08
C GLU A 315 14.02 -1.38 4.55
N LYS A 316 14.16 -0.10 4.89
CA LYS A 316 14.27 0.39 6.27
C LYS A 316 12.97 0.20 7.06
N LEU A 317 11.86 -0.01 6.37
CA LEU A 317 10.57 -0.29 7.00
C LEU A 317 10.44 -1.76 7.43
N VAL A 318 11.24 -2.65 6.86
CA VAL A 318 11.20 -4.09 7.18
C VAL A 318 11.70 -4.32 8.58
N THR A 319 10.80 -4.75 9.47
CA THR A 319 11.10 -5.03 10.87
C THR A 319 11.22 -6.52 11.16
N LYS A 320 10.68 -7.37 10.28
CA LYS A 320 10.74 -8.82 10.45
C LYS A 320 10.69 -9.54 9.09
N ARG A 321 11.32 -10.69 9.03
CA ARG A 321 11.27 -11.64 7.91
C ARG A 321 10.89 -12.99 8.47
N ILE A 322 9.88 -13.63 7.84
CA ILE A 322 9.34 -14.92 8.29
C ILE A 322 9.21 -15.89 7.12
N ALA A 323 9.15 -17.17 7.40
CA ALA A 323 8.74 -18.18 6.43
C ALA A 323 7.21 -18.19 6.30
N ILE A 324 6.70 -18.73 5.19
CA ILE A 324 5.24 -18.82 4.97
C ILE A 324 4.55 -19.69 6.05
N ASP A 325 5.22 -20.69 6.57
CA ASP A 325 4.66 -21.58 7.58
C ASP A 325 4.35 -20.85 8.91
N ASP A 326 5.02 -19.71 9.16
CA ASP A 326 4.87 -18.90 10.37
C ASP A 326 3.90 -17.72 10.18
N ILE A 327 3.25 -17.60 8.99
CA ILE A 327 2.51 -16.40 8.59
C ILE A 327 1.36 -16.03 9.53
N ALA A 328 0.64 -17.00 10.09
CA ALA A 328 -0.47 -16.74 11.00
C ALA A 328 0.03 -16.14 12.32
N GLY A 329 0.93 -16.83 13.04
CA GLY A 329 1.41 -16.42 14.36
C GLY A 329 2.41 -15.27 14.29
N GLU A 330 3.54 -15.47 13.57
CA GLU A 330 4.62 -14.48 13.52
C GLU A 330 4.38 -13.36 12.50
N GLY A 331 3.38 -13.51 11.64
CA GLY A 331 2.94 -12.49 10.69
C GLY A 331 1.73 -11.72 11.21
N PHE A 332 0.53 -12.26 11.03
CA PHE A 332 -0.72 -11.56 11.32
C PHE A 332 -0.92 -11.27 12.81
N GLU A 333 -0.78 -12.28 13.68
CA GLU A 333 -0.96 -12.09 15.13
C GLU A 333 0.09 -11.14 15.72
N ALA A 334 1.35 -11.25 15.29
CA ALA A 334 2.42 -10.35 15.72
C ALA A 334 2.13 -8.89 15.35
N LEU A 335 1.65 -8.62 14.13
CA LEU A 335 1.26 -7.26 13.70
C LEU A 335 0.08 -6.68 14.50
N VAL A 336 -0.83 -7.53 14.96
CA VAL A 336 -1.95 -7.12 15.84
C VAL A 336 -1.45 -6.80 17.25
N ALA A 337 -0.61 -7.69 17.80
CA ALA A 337 -0.15 -7.60 19.19
C ALA A 337 0.92 -6.54 19.41
N GLU A 338 1.86 -6.39 18.46
CA GLU A 338 3.07 -5.59 18.62
C GLU A 338 3.09 -4.36 17.72
N LYS A 339 2.89 -3.18 18.30
CA LYS A 339 2.91 -1.89 17.55
C LYS A 339 4.32 -1.45 17.11
N SER A 340 5.37 -2.17 17.50
CA SER A 340 6.76 -1.96 17.06
C SER A 340 7.00 -2.42 15.62
N HIS A 341 6.24 -3.40 15.15
CA HIS A 341 6.33 -3.84 13.76
C HIS A 341 5.76 -2.79 12.79
N VAL A 342 6.51 -2.56 11.71
CA VAL A 342 6.11 -1.67 10.61
C VAL A 342 5.77 -2.50 9.37
N LYS A 343 6.73 -3.29 8.87
CA LYS A 343 6.53 -4.17 7.71
C LYS A 343 7.12 -5.54 7.99
N ILE A 344 6.34 -6.58 7.78
CA ILE A 344 6.79 -7.97 7.81
C ILE A 344 6.82 -8.49 6.39
N LEU A 345 7.96 -9.06 5.97
CA LEU A 345 8.10 -9.77 4.71
C LEU A 345 8.01 -11.29 4.94
N VAL A 346 7.24 -11.94 4.10
CA VAL A 346 7.07 -13.38 4.06
C VAL A 346 7.90 -13.94 2.90
N LYS A 347 8.84 -14.83 3.22
CA LYS A 347 9.60 -15.57 2.20
C LYS A 347 8.72 -16.66 1.61
N ALA A 348 8.64 -16.71 0.29
CA ALA A 348 7.93 -17.79 -0.40
C ALA A 348 8.58 -19.15 -0.10
N PRO A 349 7.81 -20.26 -0.14
CA PRO A 349 8.37 -21.59 -0.01
C PRO A 349 9.29 -21.92 -1.19
N GLU A 350 10.30 -22.79 -0.94
CA GLU A 350 11.26 -23.23 -1.96
C GLU A 350 10.63 -24.13 -3.02
#